data_a1640478c4137a1bbefe9f5f1e9049c3
#
_entry.id   a1640478c4137a1bbefe9f5f1e9049c3
#
_cell.length_a   1.000
_cell.length_b   1.000
_cell.length_c   1.000
_cell.angle_alpha   90.00
_cell.angle_beta   90.00
_cell.angle_gamma   90.00
#
_symmetry.space_group_name_H-M   'P 1'
#
loop_
_entity.id
_entity.type
_entity.pdbx_description
1 polymer ?
#
loop_
_entity_poly.entity_id
_entity_poly.type
_entity_poly.pdbx_seq_one_letter_code
_entity_poly.pdbx_strand_id
1 'polypeptide(L)'
;VELRSAGTAFLDMRNRLERQNDQRKLMMSGISHDLRTPLTRMKLGLSMIGPDMPPEPGDISAMEADIAEMNRMVDGFLDYARDDAQDSAPQPIAAAGFLEGLVADAQRAGQQASLVQFEGDRDGLATFRPDMLRRALENLIGNAVRYGSRAEMDASLGPRSLRIGIEDDGPGIPEDSLDAAMRPFTRLDPSRRRNSAQGAGLGLAIAADVARAHGGQLRLGRGPRLGGLRAEIVIPR
;
A
#
# COMPACT_ATOMS: atom_id res chain seq x y z
N VAL A 1 9.49 36.16 20.25
CA VAL A 1 8.64 35.41 19.28
C VAL A 1 9.47 34.35 18.56
N GLU A 2 10.65 34.67 18.07
CA GLU A 2 11.52 33.76 17.29
C GLU A 2 12.02 32.53 18.07
N LEU A 3 12.39 32.68 19.33
CA LEU A 3 12.83 31.57 20.19
C LEU A 3 11.70 30.56 20.49
N ARG A 4 10.46 31.02 20.60
CA ARG A 4 9.30 30.11 20.75
C ARG A 4 9.02 29.36 19.45
N SER A 5 9.12 30.02 18.30
CA SER A 5 8.92 29.41 17.00
C SER A 5 9.99 28.35 16.71
N ALA A 6 11.27 28.63 17.02
CA ALA A 6 12.36 27.68 16.91
C ALA A 6 12.18 26.46 17.85
N GLY A 7 11.73 26.70 19.09
CA GLY A 7 11.44 25.63 20.05
C GLY A 7 10.30 24.73 19.61
N THR A 8 9.23 25.29 19.03
CA THR A 8 8.10 24.50 18.51
C THR A 8 8.54 23.66 17.30
N ALA A 9 9.29 24.26 16.37
CA ALA A 9 9.82 23.55 15.20
C ALA A 9 10.76 22.39 15.59
N PHE A 10 11.59 22.60 16.62
CA PHE A 10 12.48 21.55 17.14
C PHE A 10 11.70 20.40 17.80
N LEU A 11 10.67 20.71 18.60
CA LEU A 11 9.80 19.72 19.22
C LEU A 11 9.02 18.92 18.14
N ASP A 12 8.53 19.59 17.11
CA ASP A 12 7.83 18.95 16.00
C ASP A 12 8.78 18.03 15.21
N MET A 13 10.01 18.47 14.94
CA MET A 13 11.04 17.64 14.30
C MET A 13 11.39 16.43 15.16
N ARG A 14 11.60 16.60 16.46
CA ARG A 14 11.88 15.50 17.39
C ARG A 14 10.74 14.49 17.41
N ASN A 15 9.50 14.96 17.56
CA ASN A 15 8.31 14.10 17.56
C ASN A 15 8.11 13.37 16.22
N ARG A 16 8.56 13.95 15.12
CA ARG A 16 8.55 13.33 13.79
C ARG A 16 9.58 12.21 13.70
N LEU A 17 10.81 12.47 14.19
CA LEU A 17 11.89 11.47 14.23
C LEU A 17 11.56 10.31 15.17
N GLU A 18 11.01 10.59 16.35
CA GLU A 18 10.58 9.54 17.29
C GLU A 18 9.50 8.66 16.67
N ARG A 19 8.47 9.24 16.04
CA ARG A 19 7.42 8.49 15.34
C ARG A 19 7.97 7.64 14.19
N GLN A 20 8.90 8.17 13.39
CA GLN A 20 9.56 7.41 12.32
C GLN A 20 10.35 6.22 12.89
N ASN A 21 11.09 6.44 13.97
CA ASN A 21 11.90 5.39 14.59
C ASN A 21 11.02 4.29 15.21
N ASP A 22 9.94 4.66 15.88
CA ASP A 22 8.99 3.68 16.45
C ASP A 22 8.24 2.90 15.36
N GLN A 23 7.88 3.57 14.27
CA GLN A 23 7.28 2.92 13.10
C GLN A 23 8.25 1.93 12.45
N ARG A 24 9.55 2.28 12.32
CA ARG A 24 10.60 1.36 11.85
C ARG A 24 10.78 0.15 12.77
N LYS A 25 10.76 0.35 14.10
CA LYS A 25 10.87 -0.76 15.08
C LYS A 25 9.67 -1.71 15.00
N LEU A 26 8.46 -1.17 14.97
CA LEU A 26 7.23 -1.95 14.83
C LEU A 26 7.25 -2.76 13.52
N MET A 27 7.72 -2.15 12.45
CA MET A 27 7.86 -2.78 11.15
C MET A 27 8.87 -3.92 11.17
N MET A 28 10.08 -3.71 11.71
CA MET A 28 11.10 -4.77 11.84
C MET A 28 10.60 -5.94 12.67
N SER A 29 9.83 -5.66 13.74
CA SER A 29 9.21 -6.70 14.57
C SER A 29 8.16 -7.50 13.79
N GLY A 30 7.29 -6.82 13.02
CA GLY A 30 6.27 -7.45 12.19
C GLY A 30 6.87 -8.35 11.11
N ILE A 31 7.88 -7.86 10.36
CA ILE A 31 8.58 -8.64 9.34
C ILE A 31 9.25 -9.88 9.95
N SER A 32 9.96 -9.72 11.07
CA SER A 32 10.63 -10.82 11.74
C SER A 32 9.65 -11.92 12.16
N HIS A 33 8.46 -11.52 12.60
CA HIS A 33 7.40 -12.45 12.95
C HIS A 33 6.85 -13.17 11.70
N ASP A 34 6.57 -12.43 10.63
CA ASP A 34 5.93 -12.98 9.44
C ASP A 34 6.89 -13.83 8.59
N LEU A 35 8.19 -13.51 8.57
CA LEU A 35 9.21 -14.36 7.96
C LEU A 35 9.43 -15.67 8.74
N ARG A 36 9.21 -15.69 10.06
CA ARG A 36 9.38 -16.89 10.87
C ARG A 36 8.39 -17.99 10.50
N THR A 37 7.18 -17.64 10.09
CA THR A 37 6.13 -18.61 9.75
C THR A 37 6.51 -19.47 8.53
N PRO A 38 6.82 -18.91 7.34
CA PRO A 38 7.24 -19.69 6.18
C PRO A 38 8.55 -20.42 6.42
N LEU A 39 9.51 -19.81 7.15
CA LEU A 39 10.76 -20.48 7.55
C LEU A 39 10.50 -21.73 8.40
N THR A 40 9.56 -21.68 9.34
CA THR A 40 9.21 -22.81 10.19
C THR A 40 8.54 -23.91 9.37
N ARG A 41 7.66 -23.54 8.41
CA ARG A 41 7.05 -24.53 7.49
C ARG A 41 8.09 -25.22 6.61
N MET A 42 9.01 -24.45 6.00
CA MET A 42 10.11 -25.01 5.20
C MET A 42 11.02 -25.93 6.03
N LYS A 43 11.37 -25.48 7.26
CA LYS A 43 12.19 -26.32 8.15
C LYS A 43 11.50 -27.63 8.52
N LEU A 44 10.19 -27.60 8.77
CA LEU A 44 9.39 -28.78 9.05
C LEU A 44 9.34 -29.70 7.82
N GLY A 45 9.02 -29.15 6.64
CA GLY A 45 9.01 -29.92 5.38
C GLY A 45 10.35 -30.58 5.09
N LEU A 46 11.45 -29.82 5.23
CA LEU A 46 12.79 -30.38 5.06
C LEU A 46 13.14 -31.47 6.08
N SER A 47 12.63 -31.39 7.31
CA SER A 47 12.88 -32.38 8.35
C SER A 47 12.13 -33.71 8.10
N MET A 48 11.12 -33.70 7.25
CA MET A 48 10.36 -34.90 6.85
C MET A 48 10.95 -35.58 5.63
N ILE A 49 11.86 -34.92 4.90
CA ILE A 49 12.56 -35.50 3.75
C ILE A 49 13.74 -36.35 4.24
N GLY A 50 13.77 -37.62 3.86
CA GLY A 50 14.83 -38.57 4.21
C GLY A 50 15.01 -39.62 3.14
N PRO A 51 16.01 -40.54 3.33
CA PRO A 51 16.26 -41.63 2.36
C PRO A 51 15.04 -42.53 2.11
N ASP A 52 14.19 -42.70 3.15
CA ASP A 52 13.01 -43.55 3.10
C ASP A 52 11.73 -42.75 2.75
N MET A 53 11.82 -41.43 2.66
CA MET A 53 10.69 -40.52 2.37
C MET A 53 11.16 -39.36 1.46
N PRO A 54 11.30 -39.65 0.14
CA PRO A 54 11.68 -38.63 -0.84
C PRO A 54 10.59 -37.54 -0.91
N PRO A 55 10.95 -36.27 -1.24
CA PRO A 55 10.00 -35.21 -1.37
C PRO A 55 9.00 -35.50 -2.50
N GLU A 56 7.73 -35.27 -2.24
CA GLU A 56 6.72 -35.25 -3.29
C GLU A 56 6.79 -33.93 -4.09
N PRO A 57 6.35 -33.93 -5.36
CA PRO A 57 6.31 -32.69 -6.16
C PRO A 57 5.51 -31.58 -5.48
N GLY A 58 4.52 -31.92 -4.67
CA GLY A 58 3.72 -30.97 -3.87
C GLY A 58 4.51 -30.31 -2.75
N ASP A 59 5.45 -31.02 -2.12
CA ASP A 59 6.28 -30.49 -1.04
C ASP A 59 7.26 -29.43 -1.56
N ILE A 60 7.88 -29.72 -2.71
CA ILE A 60 8.78 -28.77 -3.37
C ILE A 60 8.04 -27.51 -3.79
N SER A 61 6.87 -27.65 -4.42
CA SER A 61 6.06 -26.51 -4.83
C SER A 61 5.59 -25.65 -3.64
N ALA A 62 5.30 -26.28 -2.50
CA ALA A 62 4.95 -25.56 -1.27
C ALA A 62 6.14 -24.75 -0.73
N MET A 63 7.35 -25.31 -0.77
CA MET A 63 8.58 -24.60 -0.34
C MET A 63 8.92 -23.45 -1.29
N GLU A 64 8.77 -23.65 -2.61
CA GLU A 64 8.97 -22.57 -3.60
C GLU A 64 7.98 -21.42 -3.38
N ALA A 65 6.72 -21.73 -3.06
CA ALA A 65 5.72 -20.74 -2.73
C ALA A 65 6.07 -19.95 -1.45
N ASP A 66 6.59 -20.64 -0.41
CA ASP A 66 7.05 -20.01 0.83
C ASP A 66 8.26 -19.08 0.57
N ILE A 67 9.22 -19.49 -0.25
CA ILE A 67 10.36 -18.66 -0.67
C ILE A 67 9.87 -17.42 -1.44
N ALA A 68 8.97 -17.60 -2.39
CA ALA A 68 8.40 -16.51 -3.15
C ALA A 68 7.62 -15.52 -2.26
N GLU A 69 6.94 -16.02 -1.23
CA GLU A 69 6.26 -15.18 -0.21
C GLU A 69 7.28 -14.35 0.58
N MET A 70 8.37 -14.98 1.03
CA MET A 70 9.44 -14.29 1.78
C MET A 70 10.12 -13.21 0.93
N ASN A 71 10.45 -13.51 -0.33
CA ASN A 71 11.06 -12.51 -1.23
C ASN A 71 10.14 -11.30 -1.41
N ARG A 72 8.84 -11.51 -1.61
CA ARG A 72 7.87 -10.40 -1.71
C ARG A 72 7.78 -9.57 -0.42
N MET A 73 7.91 -10.19 0.77
CA MET A 73 7.93 -9.45 2.03
C MET A 73 9.19 -8.60 2.15
N VAL A 74 10.35 -9.14 1.75
CA VAL A 74 11.64 -8.43 1.75
C VAL A 74 11.62 -7.28 0.75
N ASP A 75 11.15 -7.51 -0.47
CA ASP A 75 11.04 -6.47 -1.52
C ASP A 75 10.13 -5.34 -1.05
N GLY A 76 8.95 -5.66 -0.52
CA GLY A 76 8.03 -4.67 0.04
C GLY A 76 8.63 -3.86 1.19
N PHE A 77 9.49 -4.49 2.00
CA PHE A 77 10.23 -3.79 3.06
C PHE A 77 11.32 -2.89 2.50
N LEU A 78 12.10 -3.39 1.55
CA LEU A 78 13.16 -2.59 0.92
C LEU A 78 12.59 -1.39 0.18
N ASP A 79 11.47 -1.57 -0.48
CA ASP A 79 10.75 -0.49 -1.16
C ASP A 79 10.25 0.55 -0.15
N TYR A 80 9.69 0.11 0.98
CA TYR A 80 9.28 1.02 2.03
C TYR A 80 10.47 1.73 2.70
N ALA A 81 11.58 1.03 2.93
CA ALA A 81 12.77 1.58 3.59
C ALA A 81 13.58 2.54 2.70
N ARG A 82 13.56 2.35 1.37
CA ARG A 82 14.25 3.23 0.41
C ARG A 82 13.59 4.59 0.24
N ASP A 83 12.31 4.71 0.54
CA ASP A 83 11.53 5.94 0.34
C ASP A 83 12.00 7.15 1.16
N ASP A 84 12.68 6.93 2.28
CA ASP A 84 13.25 8.04 3.07
C ASP A 84 14.43 8.77 2.37
N ALA A 85 15.01 8.19 1.30
CA ALA A 85 16.26 8.68 0.70
C ALA A 85 16.10 9.34 -0.69
N GLN A 86 14.97 9.18 -1.38
CA GLN A 86 14.79 9.64 -2.77
C GLN A 86 13.49 10.42 -3.01
N ASP A 87 12.94 11.07 -2.00
CA ASP A 87 11.73 11.87 -2.14
C ASP A 87 11.94 13.04 -3.14
N SER A 88 11.29 12.96 -4.29
CA SER A 88 11.18 14.12 -5.19
C SER A 88 10.51 15.29 -4.46
N ALA A 89 10.99 16.52 -4.74
CA ALA A 89 10.38 17.72 -4.20
C ALA A 89 8.91 17.83 -4.67
N PRO A 90 8.01 18.42 -3.86
CA PRO A 90 6.65 18.71 -4.32
C PRO A 90 6.69 19.57 -5.58
N GLN A 91 5.90 19.21 -6.60
CA GLN A 91 5.85 19.89 -7.88
C GLN A 91 4.39 20.18 -8.28
N PRO A 92 4.12 21.31 -8.95
CA PRO A 92 2.81 21.57 -9.53
C PRO A 92 2.63 20.69 -10.78
N ILE A 93 1.66 19.79 -10.74
CA ILE A 93 1.42 18.79 -11.79
C ILE A 93 -0.07 18.82 -12.17
N ALA A 94 -0.35 18.67 -13.49
CA ALA A 94 -1.71 18.49 -13.98
C ALA A 94 -2.24 17.12 -13.51
N ALA A 95 -3.17 17.15 -12.55
CA ALA A 95 -3.63 15.95 -11.85
C ALA A 95 -4.30 14.94 -12.81
N ALA A 96 -5.10 15.41 -13.77
CA ALA A 96 -5.78 14.53 -14.73
C ALA A 96 -4.78 13.73 -15.57
N GLY A 97 -3.81 14.39 -16.21
CA GLY A 97 -2.80 13.72 -17.04
C GLY A 97 -1.94 12.75 -16.25
N PHE A 98 -1.59 13.08 -14.99
CA PHE A 98 -0.86 12.19 -14.11
C PHE A 98 -1.63 10.90 -13.82
N LEU A 99 -2.93 11.00 -13.49
CA LEU A 99 -3.78 9.84 -13.20
C LEU A 99 -4.09 9.00 -14.44
N GLU A 100 -4.28 9.63 -15.60
CA GLU A 100 -4.45 8.93 -16.87
C GLU A 100 -3.21 8.11 -17.24
N GLY A 101 -2.03 8.71 -17.09
CA GLY A 101 -0.75 8.03 -17.29
C GLY A 101 -0.59 6.81 -16.38
N LEU A 102 -0.94 6.95 -15.11
CA LEU A 102 -0.87 5.87 -14.13
C LEU A 102 -1.81 4.70 -14.50
N VAL A 103 -3.06 5.01 -14.88
CA VAL A 103 -4.03 3.98 -15.31
C VAL A 103 -3.56 3.29 -16.57
N ALA A 104 -2.99 4.02 -17.54
CA ALA A 104 -2.43 3.44 -18.76
C ALA A 104 -1.25 2.50 -18.46
N ASP A 105 -0.40 2.86 -17.49
CA ASP A 105 0.70 1.99 -17.02
C ASP A 105 0.17 0.70 -16.40
N ALA A 106 -0.85 0.78 -15.54
CA ALA A 106 -1.50 -0.37 -14.93
C ALA A 106 -2.14 -1.30 -15.99
N GLN A 107 -2.80 -0.73 -17.00
CA GLN A 107 -3.36 -1.50 -18.11
C GLN A 107 -2.30 -2.20 -18.94
N ARG A 108 -1.17 -1.55 -19.22
CA ARG A 108 -0.02 -2.17 -19.89
C ARG A 108 0.58 -3.34 -19.10
N ALA A 109 0.52 -3.26 -17.78
CA ALA A 109 0.90 -4.34 -16.88
C ALA A 109 -0.15 -5.46 -16.76
N GLY A 110 -1.25 -5.40 -17.56
CA GLY A 110 -2.32 -6.39 -17.57
C GLY A 110 -3.33 -6.26 -16.43
N GLN A 111 -3.31 -5.15 -15.69
CA GLN A 111 -4.27 -4.91 -14.62
C GLN A 111 -5.56 -4.31 -15.18
N GLN A 112 -6.71 -4.76 -14.67
CA GLN A 112 -8.03 -4.22 -15.02
C GLN A 112 -8.27 -2.92 -14.22
N ALA A 113 -7.72 -1.81 -14.70
CA ALA A 113 -7.84 -0.50 -14.07
C ALA A 113 -8.45 0.51 -15.06
N SER A 114 -9.25 1.46 -14.56
CA SER A 114 -9.84 2.53 -15.37
C SER A 114 -10.03 3.82 -14.57
N LEU A 115 -9.80 4.97 -15.20
CA LEU A 115 -10.21 6.27 -14.68
C LEU A 115 -11.63 6.56 -15.20
N VAL A 116 -12.64 6.39 -14.34
CA VAL A 116 -14.04 6.46 -14.73
C VAL A 116 -14.62 7.87 -14.64
N GLN A 117 -14.02 8.73 -13.80
CA GLN A 117 -14.48 10.10 -13.60
C GLN A 117 -13.35 11.01 -13.15
N PHE A 118 -13.31 12.22 -13.69
CA PHE A 118 -12.49 13.31 -13.20
C PHE A 118 -13.34 14.58 -13.12
N GLU A 119 -13.50 15.13 -11.94
CA GLU A 119 -14.24 16.36 -11.68
C GLU A 119 -13.29 17.54 -11.47
N GLY A 120 -13.61 18.68 -12.07
CA GLY A 120 -12.83 19.92 -11.97
C GLY A 120 -12.03 20.21 -13.22
N ASP A 121 -11.14 21.18 -13.11
CA ASP A 121 -10.28 21.60 -14.22
C ASP A 121 -9.24 20.53 -14.54
N ARG A 122 -9.28 19.97 -15.75
CA ARG A 122 -8.36 18.90 -16.19
C ARG A 122 -6.92 19.41 -16.36
N ASP A 123 -6.75 20.69 -16.68
CA ASP A 123 -5.43 21.34 -16.78
C ASP A 123 -5.01 21.94 -15.45
N GLY A 124 -5.87 21.86 -14.45
CA GLY A 124 -5.64 22.37 -13.10
C GLY A 124 -4.46 21.68 -12.42
N LEU A 125 -3.58 22.48 -11.83
CA LEU A 125 -2.40 22.00 -11.13
C LEU A 125 -2.72 21.70 -9.67
N ALA A 126 -2.17 20.60 -9.16
CA ALA A 126 -2.06 20.28 -7.75
C ALA A 126 -0.58 20.07 -7.39
N THR A 127 -0.19 20.49 -6.18
CA THR A 127 1.20 20.36 -5.73
C THR A 127 1.38 19.11 -4.91
N PHE A 128 2.14 18.15 -5.43
CA PHE A 128 2.43 16.89 -4.74
C PHE A 128 3.78 16.31 -5.18
N ARG A 129 4.25 15.30 -4.49
CA ARG A 129 5.46 14.52 -4.82
C ARG A 129 5.06 13.37 -5.75
N PRO A 130 5.41 13.42 -7.04
CA PRO A 130 4.86 12.51 -8.04
C PRO A 130 5.21 11.05 -7.77
N ASP A 131 6.44 10.75 -7.36
CA ASP A 131 6.89 9.38 -7.14
C ASP A 131 6.18 8.73 -5.95
N MET A 132 6.01 9.49 -4.84
CA MET A 132 5.28 9.03 -3.67
C MET A 132 3.80 8.77 -3.99
N LEU A 133 3.14 9.73 -4.66
CA LEU A 133 1.72 9.58 -4.97
C LEU A 133 1.49 8.45 -5.98
N ARG A 134 2.35 8.31 -6.99
CA ARG A 134 2.33 7.17 -7.94
C ARG A 134 2.36 5.86 -7.18
N ARG A 135 3.33 5.66 -6.31
CA ARG A 135 3.49 4.44 -5.52
C ARG A 135 2.26 4.14 -4.65
N ALA A 136 1.71 5.15 -3.97
CA ALA A 136 0.50 4.97 -3.18
C ALA A 136 -0.65 4.45 -4.04
N LEU A 137 -0.87 5.05 -5.21
CA LEU A 137 -1.95 4.68 -6.13
C LEU A 137 -1.71 3.30 -6.76
N GLU A 138 -0.47 2.96 -7.13
CA GLU A 138 -0.10 1.62 -7.63
C GLU A 138 -0.39 0.54 -6.57
N ASN A 139 -0.08 0.80 -5.29
CA ASN A 139 -0.43 -0.09 -4.20
C ASN A 139 -1.95 -0.27 -4.03
N LEU A 140 -2.72 0.81 -4.17
CA LEU A 140 -4.18 0.74 -4.09
C LEU A 140 -4.78 0.00 -5.29
N ILE A 141 -4.31 0.27 -6.53
CA ILE A 141 -4.74 -0.46 -7.73
C ILE A 141 -4.37 -1.93 -7.61
N GLY A 142 -3.14 -2.24 -7.19
CA GLY A 142 -2.69 -3.62 -6.99
C GLY A 142 -3.53 -4.37 -5.95
N ASN A 143 -3.95 -3.70 -4.87
CA ASN A 143 -4.87 -4.27 -3.90
C ASN A 143 -6.26 -4.50 -4.51
N ALA A 144 -6.82 -3.51 -5.22
CA ALA A 144 -8.12 -3.58 -5.85
C ALA A 144 -8.22 -4.78 -6.83
N VAL A 145 -7.22 -4.97 -7.69
CA VAL A 145 -7.18 -6.10 -8.65
C VAL A 145 -6.92 -7.44 -7.95
N ARG A 146 -6.23 -7.43 -6.80
CA ARG A 146 -5.93 -8.65 -6.05
C ARG A 146 -7.12 -9.18 -5.26
N TYR A 147 -7.87 -8.30 -4.62
CA TYR A 147 -9.00 -8.67 -3.75
C TYR A 147 -10.34 -8.65 -4.50
N GLY A 148 -10.42 -7.89 -5.57
CA GLY A 148 -11.47 -7.90 -6.58
C GLY A 148 -10.97 -8.46 -7.90
N SER A 149 -11.61 -8.04 -8.98
CA SER A 149 -11.23 -8.35 -10.37
C SER A 149 -10.82 -7.09 -11.15
N ARG A 150 -11.23 -5.91 -10.70
CA ARG A 150 -10.99 -4.62 -11.35
C ARG A 150 -10.86 -3.48 -10.35
N ALA A 151 -10.20 -2.41 -10.78
CA ALA A 151 -10.04 -1.17 -10.07
C ALA A 151 -10.66 -0.01 -10.85
N GLU A 152 -11.62 0.70 -10.27
CA GLU A 152 -12.17 1.92 -10.85
C GLU A 152 -11.67 3.12 -10.04
N MET A 153 -10.99 4.03 -10.74
CA MET A 153 -10.49 5.27 -10.17
C MET A 153 -11.43 6.41 -10.51
N ASP A 154 -11.73 7.25 -9.53
CA ASP A 154 -12.32 8.56 -9.72
C ASP A 154 -11.47 9.62 -9.04
N ALA A 155 -11.53 10.84 -9.54
CA ALA A 155 -10.81 11.94 -8.92
C ALA A 155 -11.58 13.25 -8.99
N SER A 156 -11.30 14.14 -8.04
CA SER A 156 -11.84 15.50 -8.08
C SER A 156 -10.77 16.52 -7.64
N LEU A 157 -10.58 17.54 -8.48
CA LEU A 157 -9.72 18.67 -8.19
C LEU A 157 -10.56 19.88 -7.78
N GLY A 158 -10.71 20.04 -6.47
CA GLY A 158 -11.42 21.18 -5.88
C GLY A 158 -10.48 22.38 -5.62
N PRO A 159 -11.03 23.48 -5.10
CA PRO A 159 -10.25 24.69 -4.80
C PRO A 159 -9.23 24.48 -3.68
N ARG A 160 -9.42 23.52 -2.79
CA ARG A 160 -8.58 23.31 -1.60
C ARG A 160 -7.94 21.92 -1.53
N SER A 161 -8.38 20.97 -2.34
CA SER A 161 -7.90 19.59 -2.24
C SER A 161 -8.00 18.84 -3.56
N LEU A 162 -7.08 17.90 -3.77
CA LEU A 162 -7.17 16.82 -4.72
C LEU A 162 -7.66 15.57 -3.99
N ARG A 163 -8.73 14.95 -4.48
CA ARG A 163 -9.27 13.69 -3.98
C ARG A 163 -9.13 12.65 -5.07
N ILE A 164 -8.65 11.46 -4.69
CA ILE A 164 -8.48 10.33 -5.61
C ILE A 164 -9.06 9.10 -4.92
N GLY A 165 -10.15 8.57 -5.46
CA GLY A 165 -10.80 7.35 -5.00
C GLY A 165 -10.45 6.18 -5.89
N ILE A 166 -10.17 5.03 -5.30
CA ILE A 166 -10.03 3.74 -6.00
C ILE A 166 -11.00 2.77 -5.36
N GLU A 167 -11.84 2.17 -6.19
CA GLU A 167 -12.88 1.25 -5.78
C GLU A 167 -12.70 -0.10 -6.47
N ASP A 168 -12.92 -1.20 -5.73
CA ASP A 168 -12.88 -2.57 -6.23
C ASP A 168 -14.24 -3.27 -6.11
N ASP A 169 -14.38 -4.38 -6.82
CA ASP A 169 -15.53 -5.28 -6.79
C ASP A 169 -15.32 -6.49 -5.87
N GLY A 170 -14.36 -6.37 -4.93
CA GLY A 170 -14.06 -7.40 -3.93
C GLY A 170 -15.08 -7.44 -2.79
N PRO A 171 -14.78 -8.24 -1.76
CA PRO A 171 -15.68 -8.40 -0.60
C PRO A 171 -15.75 -7.17 0.31
N GLY A 172 -14.85 -6.17 0.10
CA GLY A 172 -14.68 -5.04 1.01
C GLY A 172 -14.00 -5.42 2.33
N ILE A 173 -14.00 -4.48 3.26
CA ILE A 173 -13.47 -4.64 4.63
C ILE A 173 -14.58 -4.28 5.61
N PRO A 174 -14.83 -5.09 6.66
CA PRO A 174 -15.77 -4.74 7.73
C PRO A 174 -15.40 -3.43 8.42
N GLU A 175 -16.38 -2.62 8.80
CA GLU A 175 -16.17 -1.28 9.38
C GLU A 175 -15.29 -1.30 10.64
N ASP A 176 -15.46 -2.30 11.49
CA ASP A 176 -14.66 -2.50 12.70
C ASP A 176 -13.20 -2.89 12.45
N SER A 177 -12.89 -3.27 11.22
CA SER A 177 -11.56 -3.72 10.79
C SER A 177 -10.82 -2.69 9.92
N LEU A 178 -11.45 -1.55 9.55
CA LEU A 178 -10.86 -0.53 8.66
C LEU A 178 -9.59 0.08 9.26
N ASP A 179 -9.61 0.42 10.55
CA ASP A 179 -8.44 0.98 11.23
C ASP A 179 -7.29 -0.03 11.34
N ALA A 180 -7.63 -1.30 11.56
CA ALA A 180 -6.64 -2.36 11.58
C ALA A 180 -6.01 -2.58 10.19
N ALA A 181 -6.81 -2.50 9.12
CA ALA A 181 -6.34 -2.66 7.75
C ALA A 181 -5.30 -1.62 7.31
N MET A 182 -5.30 -0.43 7.92
CA MET A 182 -4.30 0.62 7.66
C MET A 182 -2.99 0.41 8.42
N ARG A 183 -2.92 -0.54 9.36
CA ARG A 183 -1.67 -0.85 10.06
C ARG A 183 -0.76 -1.71 9.18
N PRO A 184 0.55 -1.44 9.16
CA PRO A 184 1.50 -2.28 8.42
C PRO A 184 1.38 -3.75 8.81
N PHE A 185 1.54 -4.65 7.83
CA PHE A 185 1.52 -6.11 7.99
C PHE A 185 0.20 -6.69 8.53
N THR A 186 -0.86 -5.90 8.62
CA THR A 186 -2.16 -6.41 9.05
C THR A 186 -2.84 -7.15 7.89
N ARG A 187 -3.27 -8.37 8.17
CA ARG A 187 -4.04 -9.25 7.27
C ARG A 187 -5.35 -9.60 7.96
N LEU A 188 -6.45 -9.24 7.35
CA LEU A 188 -7.79 -9.40 7.95
C LEU A 188 -8.37 -10.82 7.77
N ASP A 189 -7.88 -11.60 6.79
CA ASP A 189 -8.41 -12.93 6.50
C ASP A 189 -7.32 -14.01 6.48
N PRO A 190 -7.19 -14.80 7.57
CA PRO A 190 -6.26 -15.93 7.63
C PRO A 190 -6.66 -17.12 6.75
N SER A 191 -7.95 -17.22 6.37
CA SER A 191 -8.50 -18.41 5.70
C SER A 191 -8.17 -18.49 4.20
N ARG A 192 -7.83 -17.35 3.57
CA ARG A 192 -7.44 -17.26 2.16
C ARG A 192 -5.98 -17.65 1.89
N ARG A 193 -5.32 -18.29 2.84
CA ARG A 193 -3.89 -18.67 2.77
C ARG A 193 -3.51 -19.62 1.63
N ARG A 194 -4.47 -20.25 0.92
CA ARG A 194 -4.14 -21.33 -0.01
C ARG A 194 -4.13 -21.01 -1.50
N ASN A 195 -4.69 -19.88 -1.97
CA ASN A 195 -4.95 -19.72 -3.40
C ASN A 195 -4.64 -18.37 -4.04
N SER A 196 -3.98 -17.42 -3.38
CA SER A 196 -3.62 -16.17 -4.07
C SER A 196 -2.24 -15.69 -3.63
N ALA A 197 -1.45 -15.20 -4.59
CA ALA A 197 -0.18 -14.52 -4.40
C ALA A 197 -0.37 -13.34 -3.42
N GLN A 198 -0.10 -13.56 -2.14
CA GLN A 198 -0.46 -12.65 -1.06
C GLN A 198 0.56 -11.53 -0.93
N GLY A 199 0.11 -10.28 -0.86
CA GLY A 199 0.96 -9.13 -0.58
C GLY A 199 1.36 -9.05 0.89
N ALA A 200 2.42 -8.29 1.17
CA ALA A 200 3.02 -8.10 2.51
C ALA A 200 2.12 -7.38 3.52
N GLY A 201 0.87 -6.98 3.18
CA GLY A 201 0.00 -6.20 4.07
C GLY A 201 0.47 -4.74 4.26
N LEU A 202 1.24 -4.23 3.30
CA LEU A 202 1.83 -2.88 3.35
C LEU A 202 1.08 -1.85 2.50
N GLY A 203 0.30 -2.27 1.49
CA GLY A 203 -0.23 -1.36 0.48
C GLY A 203 -1.11 -0.24 1.04
N LEU A 204 -2.04 -0.54 1.94
CA LEU A 204 -2.89 0.47 2.59
C LEU A 204 -2.10 1.35 3.56
N ALA A 205 -1.13 0.78 4.27
CA ALA A 205 -0.26 1.53 5.16
C ALA A 205 0.61 2.53 4.39
N ILE A 206 1.21 2.12 3.27
CA ILE A 206 1.97 3.00 2.36
C ILE A 206 1.08 4.14 1.86
N ALA A 207 -0.12 3.85 1.39
CA ALA A 207 -1.05 4.87 0.92
C ALA A 207 -1.44 5.87 2.03
N ALA A 208 -1.63 5.39 3.27
CA ALA A 208 -1.92 6.24 4.43
C ALA A 208 -0.72 7.12 4.79
N ASP A 209 0.51 6.59 4.74
CA ASP A 209 1.73 7.34 5.02
C ASP A 209 1.98 8.42 3.97
N VAL A 210 1.81 8.09 2.69
CA VAL A 210 1.93 9.04 1.59
C VAL A 210 0.88 10.15 1.70
N ALA A 211 -0.37 9.83 1.99
CA ALA A 211 -1.42 10.84 2.20
C ALA A 211 -1.04 11.79 3.34
N ARG A 212 -0.56 11.26 4.47
CA ARG A 212 -0.09 12.04 5.62
C ARG A 212 1.14 12.90 5.30
N ALA A 213 2.10 12.38 4.54
CA ALA A 213 3.29 13.13 4.11
C ALA A 213 2.93 14.34 3.23
N HIS A 214 1.78 14.30 2.54
CA HIS A 214 1.22 15.42 1.79
C HIS A 214 0.28 16.31 2.62
N GLY A 215 0.21 16.13 3.95
CA GLY A 215 -0.71 16.90 4.82
C GLY A 215 -2.18 16.51 4.68
N GLY A 216 -2.44 15.35 4.10
CA GLY A 216 -3.76 14.80 3.84
C GLY A 216 -4.07 13.54 4.64
N GLN A 217 -4.98 12.73 4.14
CA GLN A 217 -5.40 11.48 4.79
C GLN A 217 -5.87 10.44 3.77
N LEU A 218 -5.74 9.15 4.14
CA LEU A 218 -6.42 8.03 3.48
C LEU A 218 -7.74 7.76 4.22
N ARG A 219 -8.82 7.59 3.47
CA ARG A 219 -10.13 7.18 3.97
C ARG A 219 -10.49 5.83 3.35
N LEU A 220 -10.97 4.92 4.16
CA LEU A 220 -11.47 3.62 3.71
C LEU A 220 -12.97 3.54 3.95
N GLY A 221 -13.68 2.86 3.09
CA GLY A 221 -15.12 2.63 3.22
C GLY A 221 -15.62 1.64 2.19
N ARG A 222 -16.94 1.43 2.17
CA ARG A 222 -17.57 0.60 1.16
C ARG A 222 -17.74 1.38 -0.14
N GLY A 223 -17.40 0.75 -1.27
CA GLY A 223 -17.54 1.30 -2.60
C GLY A 223 -19.03 1.45 -3.00
N PRO A 224 -19.47 2.65 -3.37
CA PRO A 224 -20.88 2.88 -3.75
C PRO A 224 -21.25 2.31 -5.11
N ARG A 225 -20.28 2.08 -6.00
CA ARG A 225 -20.51 1.62 -7.38
C ARG A 225 -20.27 0.13 -7.54
N LEU A 226 -19.13 -0.36 -7.06
CA LEU A 226 -18.70 -1.76 -7.21
C LEU A 226 -19.02 -2.61 -5.98
N GLY A 227 -19.26 -1.97 -4.82
CA GLY A 227 -19.66 -2.64 -3.59
C GLY A 227 -18.53 -3.25 -2.78
N GLY A 228 -17.29 -3.21 -3.26
CA GLY A 228 -16.11 -3.67 -2.55
C GLY A 228 -15.49 -2.59 -1.67
N LEU A 229 -14.16 -2.55 -1.57
CA LEU A 229 -13.46 -1.52 -0.82
C LEU A 229 -13.34 -0.24 -1.68
N ARG A 230 -13.59 0.91 -1.06
CA ARG A 230 -13.20 2.21 -1.56
C ARG A 230 -12.08 2.77 -0.70
N ALA A 231 -10.94 3.06 -1.32
CA ALA A 231 -9.82 3.76 -0.71
C ALA A 231 -9.68 5.15 -1.34
N GLU A 232 -9.85 6.22 -0.55
CA GLU A 232 -9.80 7.60 -1.00
C GLU A 232 -8.63 8.34 -0.38
N ILE A 233 -7.67 8.77 -1.21
CA ILE A 233 -6.61 9.70 -0.81
C ILE A 233 -7.12 11.12 -0.96
N VAL A 234 -7.02 11.91 0.09
CA VAL A 234 -7.35 13.35 0.10
C VAL A 234 -6.10 14.11 0.48
N ILE A 235 -5.59 14.96 -0.41
CA ILE A 235 -4.41 15.81 -0.15
C ILE A 235 -4.76 17.28 -0.40
N PRO A 236 -4.13 18.24 0.32
CA PRO A 236 -4.24 19.67 0.01
C PRO A 236 -3.77 19.96 -1.42
N ARG A 237 -4.37 20.99 -2.02
CA ARG A 237 -3.99 21.51 -3.35
C ARG A 237 -2.83 22.48 -3.26
#